data_7aa7c73b1c0442a0916eed8cf1162b21
#
_entry.id   7aa7c73b1c0442a0916eed8cf1162b21
#
_cell.length_a   1.000
_cell.length_b   1.000
_cell.length_c   1.000
_cell.angle_alpha   90.00
_cell.angle_beta   90.00
_cell.angle_gamma   90.00
#
_symmetry.space_group_name_H-M   'P 1'
#
loop_
_entity.id
_entity.type
_entity.pdbx_description
1 polymer ?
#
loop_
_entity_poly.entity_id
_entity_poly.type
_entity_poly.pdbx_seq_one_letter_code
_entity_poly.pdbx_strand_id
1 'polypeptide(L)'
;KVKLRFFFILLLFVTLTLSIFLILRSLEENVVYFQSPTEIKLLAEIKKKKIRVGGMVKKESIIIKSEEVKFVITDLKNEINVTYSGAVPNLFSEGKGVVAEGYLKDKNFFLATKILAKHDENYMPPEVKEALKEN
;
A
#
# COMPACT_ATOMS: atom_id res chain seq x y z
N LYS A 1 17.37 -48.84 -17.91
CA LYS A 1 16.63 -48.04 -18.88
C LYS A 1 15.39 -47.41 -18.26
N VAL A 2 14.59 -48.15 -17.49
CA VAL A 2 13.41 -47.62 -16.82
C VAL A 2 13.82 -46.65 -15.69
N LYS A 3 14.88 -46.94 -14.97
CA LYS A 3 15.41 -46.10 -13.89
C LYS A 3 15.87 -44.72 -14.40
N LEU A 4 16.48 -44.68 -15.58
CA LEU A 4 16.95 -43.44 -16.18
C LEU A 4 15.77 -42.56 -16.61
N ARG A 5 14.74 -43.16 -17.22
CA ARG A 5 13.51 -42.45 -17.61
C ARG A 5 12.80 -41.89 -16.38
N PHE A 6 12.71 -42.71 -15.35
CA PHE A 6 12.11 -42.31 -14.08
C PHE A 6 12.87 -41.13 -13.44
N PHE A 7 14.20 -41.18 -13.50
CA PHE A 7 15.07 -40.10 -13.00
C PHE A 7 14.81 -38.80 -13.76
N PHE A 8 14.69 -38.82 -15.07
CA PHE A 8 14.42 -37.64 -15.86
C PHE A 8 13.03 -37.06 -15.58
N ILE A 9 12.04 -37.91 -15.38
CA ILE A 9 10.67 -37.46 -15.02
C ILE A 9 10.68 -36.84 -13.66
N LEU A 10 11.39 -37.44 -12.69
CA LEU A 10 11.52 -36.87 -11.34
C LEU A 10 12.23 -35.51 -11.37
N LEU A 11 13.31 -35.43 -12.15
CA LEU A 11 14.07 -34.18 -12.30
C LEU A 11 13.19 -33.07 -12.89
N LEU A 12 12.42 -33.39 -13.92
CA LEU A 12 11.49 -32.48 -14.55
C LEU A 12 10.45 -31.96 -13.54
N PHE A 13 9.88 -32.88 -12.76
CA PHE A 13 8.88 -32.54 -11.75
C PHE A 13 9.44 -31.65 -10.67
N VAL A 14 10.64 -31.93 -10.18
CA VAL A 14 11.32 -31.11 -9.15
C VAL A 14 11.63 -29.72 -9.70
N THR A 15 12.14 -29.63 -10.93
CA THR A 15 12.45 -28.34 -11.57
C THR A 15 11.19 -27.50 -11.73
N LEU A 16 10.09 -28.13 -12.19
CA LEU A 16 8.82 -27.45 -12.36
C LEU A 16 8.27 -26.92 -11.04
N THR A 17 8.29 -27.75 -9.99
CA THR A 17 7.83 -27.39 -8.65
C THR A 17 8.65 -26.22 -8.09
N LEU A 18 9.97 -26.30 -8.23
CA LEU A 18 10.87 -25.24 -7.77
C LEU A 18 10.61 -23.92 -8.51
N SER A 19 10.41 -24.00 -9.83
CA SER A 19 10.11 -22.82 -10.65
C SER A 19 8.81 -22.15 -10.22
N ILE A 20 7.75 -22.91 -9.99
CA ILE A 20 6.46 -22.41 -9.53
C ILE A 20 6.64 -21.76 -8.15
N PHE A 21 7.36 -22.40 -7.25
CA PHE A 21 7.62 -21.87 -5.91
C PHE A 21 8.33 -20.52 -5.97
N LEU A 22 9.37 -20.40 -6.81
CA LEU A 22 10.12 -19.15 -6.95
C LEU A 22 9.28 -18.04 -7.57
N ILE A 23 8.42 -18.38 -8.55
CA ILE A 23 7.52 -17.41 -9.17
C ILE A 23 6.52 -16.88 -8.14
N LEU A 24 5.88 -17.77 -7.38
CA LEU A 24 4.90 -17.39 -6.37
C LEU A 24 5.54 -16.52 -5.29
N ARG A 25 6.74 -16.88 -4.85
CA ARG A 25 7.45 -16.10 -3.85
C ARG A 25 7.84 -14.71 -4.36
N SER A 26 8.28 -14.63 -5.61
CA SER A 26 8.61 -13.36 -6.25
C SER A 26 7.38 -12.45 -6.36
N LEU A 27 6.22 -13.02 -6.69
CA LEU A 27 4.98 -12.27 -6.75
C LEU A 27 4.55 -11.75 -5.37
N GLU A 28 4.72 -12.56 -4.32
CA GLU A 28 4.42 -12.12 -2.95
C GLU A 28 5.28 -10.93 -2.52
N GLU A 29 6.56 -10.96 -2.87
CA GLU A 29 7.47 -9.87 -2.51
C GLU A 29 7.19 -8.59 -3.29
N ASN A 30 6.67 -8.70 -4.50
CA ASN A 30 6.40 -7.55 -5.37
C ASN A 30 4.97 -7.04 -5.30
N VAL A 31 4.07 -7.76 -4.65
CA VAL A 31 2.69 -7.30 -4.48
C VAL A 31 2.63 -6.27 -3.37
N VAL A 32 2.14 -5.08 -3.72
CA VAL A 32 1.94 -4.00 -2.76
C VAL A 32 0.45 -3.92 -2.45
N TYR A 33 0.09 -4.28 -1.22
CA TYR A 33 -1.31 -4.28 -0.80
C TYR A 33 -1.81 -2.85 -0.58
N PHE A 34 -3.01 -2.58 -1.08
CA PHE A 34 -3.71 -1.33 -0.86
C PHE A 34 -4.59 -1.46 0.38
N GLN A 35 -4.45 -0.52 1.31
CA GLN A 35 -5.23 -0.51 2.54
C GLN A 35 -5.75 0.88 2.85
N SER A 36 -6.94 0.94 3.44
CA SER A 36 -7.49 2.19 3.97
C SER A 36 -7.05 2.37 5.42
N PRO A 37 -7.14 3.59 5.98
CA PRO A 37 -6.89 3.79 7.40
C PRO A 37 -7.71 2.88 8.32
N THR A 38 -8.96 2.61 7.96
CA THR A 38 -9.82 1.70 8.73
C THR A 38 -9.27 0.28 8.72
N GLU A 39 -8.83 -0.22 7.57
CA GLU A 39 -8.25 -1.57 7.45
C GLU A 39 -6.97 -1.69 8.28
N ILE A 40 -6.15 -0.64 8.32
CA ILE A 40 -4.93 -0.62 9.13
C ILE A 40 -5.24 -0.73 10.61
N LYS A 41 -6.28 -0.06 11.08
CA LYS A 41 -6.71 -0.12 12.49
C LYS A 41 -7.19 -1.52 12.89
N LEU A 42 -7.67 -2.29 11.92
CA LEU A 42 -8.16 -3.66 12.15
C LEU A 42 -7.05 -4.72 12.09
N LEU A 43 -5.84 -4.35 11.70
CA LEU A 43 -4.73 -5.30 11.61
C LEU A 43 -4.34 -5.84 12.98
N ALA A 44 -4.20 -7.17 13.07
CA ALA A 44 -3.72 -7.83 14.29
C ALA A 44 -2.23 -7.59 14.52
N GLU A 45 -1.47 -7.56 13.44
CA GLU A 45 -0.02 -7.33 13.50
C GLU A 45 0.41 -6.37 12.39
N ILE A 46 1.42 -5.57 12.69
CA ILE A 46 2.03 -4.67 11.71
C ILE A 46 3.19 -5.41 11.05
N LYS A 47 3.04 -5.68 9.76
CA LYS A 47 4.10 -6.33 8.98
C LYS A 47 5.02 -5.28 8.39
N LYS A 48 6.33 -5.59 8.37
CA LYS A 48 7.34 -4.70 7.78
C LYS A 48 7.38 -4.83 6.25
N LYS A 49 6.21 -4.84 5.62
CA LYS A 49 6.09 -4.90 4.16
C LYS A 49 5.63 -3.56 3.62
N LYS A 50 6.07 -3.25 2.39
CA LYS A 50 5.60 -2.06 1.70
C LYS A 50 4.11 -2.19 1.39
N ILE A 51 3.34 -1.18 1.76
CA ILE A 51 1.90 -1.12 1.48
C ILE A 51 1.55 0.24 0.90
N ARG A 52 0.37 0.33 0.32
CA ARG A 52 -0.20 1.58 -0.15
C ARG A 52 -1.38 1.93 0.74
N VAL A 53 -1.37 3.16 1.23
CA VAL A 53 -2.48 3.69 2.01
C VAL A 53 -3.18 4.73 1.17
N GLY A 54 -4.47 4.53 0.94
CA GLY A 54 -5.28 5.45 0.15
C GLY A 54 -6.39 6.06 0.96
N GLY A 55 -6.75 7.28 0.61
CA GLY A 55 -7.80 8.03 1.23
C GLY A 55 -7.75 9.46 0.78
N MET A 56 -8.22 10.36 1.61
CA MET A 56 -8.22 11.79 1.33
C MET A 56 -7.32 12.52 2.31
N VAL A 57 -6.65 13.57 1.84
CA VAL A 57 -5.85 14.43 2.70
C VAL A 57 -6.79 15.24 3.59
N LYS A 58 -6.66 15.08 4.90
CA LYS A 58 -7.49 15.81 5.86
C LYS A 58 -7.19 17.31 5.80
N LYS A 59 -8.22 18.13 5.86
CA LYS A 59 -8.08 19.59 5.86
C LYS A 59 -7.28 20.05 7.08
N GLU A 60 -6.41 21.03 6.86
CA GLU A 60 -5.57 21.65 7.90
C GLU A 60 -4.57 20.67 8.52
N SER A 61 -4.32 19.52 7.88
CA SER A 61 -3.38 18.53 8.39
C SER A 61 -1.98 18.65 7.79
N ILE A 62 -1.82 19.37 6.69
CA ILE A 62 -0.54 19.46 5.98
C ILE A 62 0.41 20.38 6.73
N ILE A 63 1.56 19.84 7.13
CA ILE A 63 2.65 20.58 7.76
C ILE A 63 3.89 20.38 6.92
N ILE A 64 4.38 21.46 6.32
CA ILE A 64 5.57 21.41 5.48
C ILE A 64 6.76 21.96 6.26
N LYS A 65 7.77 21.09 6.44
CA LYS A 65 9.06 21.47 7.02
C LYS A 65 10.10 21.40 5.91
N SER A 66 11.30 21.92 6.15
CA SER A 66 12.34 22.05 5.13
C SER A 66 12.61 20.78 4.30
N GLU A 67 12.54 19.61 4.91
CA GLU A 67 12.80 18.33 4.23
C GLU A 67 11.70 17.29 4.40
N GLU A 68 10.68 17.61 5.19
CA GLU A 68 9.60 16.66 5.49
C GLU A 68 8.24 17.30 5.29
N VAL A 69 7.31 16.51 4.80
CA VAL A 69 5.90 16.87 4.72
C VAL A 69 5.13 15.90 5.60
N LYS A 70 4.33 16.42 6.50
CA LYS A 70 3.45 15.62 7.35
C LYS A 70 2.01 15.96 7.04
N PHE A 71 1.18 14.94 6.95
CA PHE A 71 -0.25 15.12 6.70
C PHE A 71 -1.02 13.91 7.22
N VAL A 72 -2.33 14.02 7.22
CA VAL A 72 -3.22 12.95 7.67
C VAL A 72 -4.03 12.45 6.50
N ILE A 73 -4.06 11.14 6.31
CA ILE A 73 -4.95 10.48 5.36
C ILE A 73 -6.15 9.95 6.12
N THR A 74 -7.35 10.28 5.64
CA THR A 74 -8.59 9.83 6.25
C THR A 74 -9.49 9.14 5.23
N ASP A 75 -10.24 8.14 5.69
CA ASP A 75 -11.31 7.50 4.93
C ASP A 75 -12.69 7.91 5.47
N LEU A 76 -12.75 8.98 6.28
CA LEU A 76 -13.91 9.51 6.98
C LEU A 76 -14.35 8.68 8.20
N LYS A 77 -13.73 7.53 8.43
CA LYS A 77 -13.97 6.69 9.62
C LYS A 77 -12.75 6.69 10.53
N ASN A 78 -11.57 6.57 9.95
CA ASN A 78 -10.31 6.53 10.68
C ASN A 78 -9.27 7.38 9.97
N GLU A 79 -8.19 7.67 10.68
CA GLU A 79 -7.11 8.53 10.19
C GLU A 79 -5.76 7.89 10.44
N ILE A 80 -4.78 8.21 9.58
CA ILE A 80 -3.41 7.80 9.78
C ILE A 80 -2.49 8.99 9.50
N ASN A 81 -1.48 9.16 10.35
CA ASN A 81 -0.47 10.21 10.17
C ASN A 81 0.60 9.72 9.20
N VAL A 82 0.88 10.53 8.18
CA VAL A 82 1.86 10.18 7.15
C VAL A 82 3.01 11.19 7.21
N THR A 83 4.24 10.66 7.16
CA THR A 83 5.45 11.45 7.03
C THR A 83 6.12 11.10 5.71
N TYR A 84 6.45 12.12 4.93
CA TYR A 84 7.07 11.94 3.62
C TYR A 84 8.25 12.90 3.49
N SER A 85 9.38 12.37 3.03
CA SER A 85 10.58 13.16 2.73
C SER A 85 10.75 13.23 1.22
N GLY A 86 10.65 14.43 0.65
CA GLY A 86 10.79 14.64 -0.79
C GLY A 86 9.80 15.66 -1.33
N ALA A 87 9.79 15.81 -2.64
CA ALA A 87 8.90 16.74 -3.33
C ALA A 87 7.51 16.14 -3.48
N VAL A 88 6.48 16.88 -3.07
CA VAL A 88 5.09 16.43 -3.24
C VAL A 88 4.63 16.68 -4.68
N PRO A 89 3.71 15.82 -5.21
CA PRO A 89 3.12 16.06 -6.52
C PRO A 89 2.35 17.38 -6.57
N ASN A 90 2.29 17.99 -7.76
CA ASN A 90 1.57 19.25 -7.94
C ASN A 90 0.08 19.16 -7.60
N LEU A 91 -0.51 17.98 -7.72
CA LEU A 91 -1.93 17.76 -7.44
C LEU A 91 -2.20 17.43 -5.97
N PHE A 92 -1.16 17.35 -5.16
CA PHE A 92 -1.28 17.09 -3.72
C PHE A 92 -1.85 18.32 -3.02
N SER A 93 -3.02 18.16 -2.43
CA SER A 93 -3.66 19.25 -1.69
C SER A 93 -4.71 18.69 -0.73
N GLU A 94 -5.11 19.52 0.23
CA GLU A 94 -6.12 19.16 1.22
C GLU A 94 -7.45 18.83 0.56
N GLY A 95 -8.13 17.85 1.11
CA GLY A 95 -9.44 17.41 0.63
C GLY A 95 -9.44 16.61 -0.65
N LYS A 96 -8.28 16.29 -1.20
CA LYS A 96 -8.16 15.50 -2.42
C LYS A 96 -7.67 14.09 -2.16
N GLY A 97 -7.97 13.19 -3.10
CA GLY A 97 -7.53 11.80 -3.03
C GLY A 97 -6.03 11.67 -3.14
N VAL A 98 -5.46 10.78 -2.34
CA VAL A 98 -4.03 10.52 -2.31
C VAL A 98 -3.77 9.05 -2.03
N VAL A 99 -2.68 8.52 -2.59
CA VAL A 99 -2.18 7.21 -2.26
C VAL A 99 -0.72 7.37 -1.83
N ALA A 100 -0.42 6.93 -0.62
CA ALA A 100 0.95 6.93 -0.09
C ALA A 100 1.49 5.50 -0.08
N GLU A 101 2.67 5.31 -0.64
CA GLU A 101 3.34 4.02 -0.65
C GLU A 101 4.52 4.06 0.31
N GLY A 102 4.63 3.05 1.15
CA GLY A 102 5.71 2.97 2.14
C GLY A 102 5.46 1.91 3.20
N TYR A 103 5.88 2.21 4.42
CA TYR A 103 5.88 1.25 5.53
C TYR A 103 5.14 1.80 6.74
N LEU A 104 4.39 0.93 7.41
CA LEU A 104 3.76 1.27 8.69
C LEU A 104 4.82 1.27 9.79
N LYS A 105 4.85 2.35 10.57
CA LYS A 105 5.63 2.42 11.78
C LYS A 105 4.82 1.84 12.94
N ASP A 106 3.55 2.20 13.01
CA ASP A 106 2.53 1.61 13.88
C ASP A 106 1.15 1.85 13.28
N LYS A 107 0.07 1.56 14.02
CA LYS A 107 -1.29 1.73 13.50
C LYS A 107 -1.70 3.19 13.25
N ASN A 108 -0.94 4.14 13.80
CA ASN A 108 -1.24 5.57 13.67
C ASN A 108 -0.25 6.33 12.80
N PHE A 109 0.91 5.75 12.54
CA PHE A 109 2.00 6.43 11.82
C PHE A 109 2.49 5.60 10.62
N PHE A 110 2.64 6.27 9.50
CA PHE A 110 3.05 5.68 8.24
C PHE A 110 4.21 6.49 7.66
N LEU A 111 5.28 5.80 7.26
CA LEU A 111 6.43 6.41 6.59
C LEU A 111 6.29 6.21 5.09
N ALA A 112 5.94 7.26 4.37
CA ALA A 112 5.78 7.19 2.92
C ALA A 112 7.13 7.35 2.22
N THR A 113 7.35 6.52 1.21
CA THR A 113 8.50 6.63 0.30
C THR A 113 8.08 7.26 -1.02
N LYS A 114 6.78 7.24 -1.32
CA LYS A 114 6.22 7.78 -2.55
C LYS A 114 4.79 8.23 -2.31
N ILE A 115 4.42 9.35 -2.91
CA ILE A 115 3.05 9.88 -2.85
C ILE A 115 2.51 10.02 -4.26
N LEU A 116 1.30 9.53 -4.47
CA LEU A 116 0.58 9.62 -5.74
C LEU A 116 -0.70 10.43 -5.52
N ALA A 117 -0.81 11.57 -6.18
CA ALA A 117 -2.04 12.35 -6.17
C ALA A 117 -2.82 12.04 -7.46
N LYS A 118 -4.14 11.98 -7.36
CA LYS A 118 -4.99 11.67 -8.51
C LYS A 118 -5.34 12.92 -9.30
N HIS A 119 -5.38 12.78 -10.62
CA HIS A 119 -5.74 13.85 -11.53
C HIS A 119 -7.22 14.19 -11.52
N ASP A 120 -8.06 13.22 -11.20
CA ASP A 120 -9.51 13.39 -11.22
C ASP A 120 -9.98 14.05 -9.93
N GLU A 121 -10.54 15.26 -10.04
CA GLU A 121 -11.08 16.00 -8.90
C GLU A 121 -12.27 15.29 -8.26
N ASN A 122 -12.95 14.45 -9.04
CA ASN A 122 -14.07 13.64 -8.58
C ASN A 122 -13.66 12.25 -8.13
N TYR A 123 -12.35 11.94 -8.24
CA TYR A 123 -11.87 10.63 -7.81
C TYR A 123 -12.01 10.47 -6.31
N MET A 124 -12.61 9.36 -5.94
CA MET A 124 -12.77 8.99 -4.54
C MET A 124 -12.47 7.50 -4.43
N PRO A 125 -11.58 7.08 -3.51
CA PRO A 125 -11.35 5.66 -3.28
C PRO A 125 -12.66 4.93 -2.96
N PRO A 126 -12.82 3.67 -3.40
CA PRO A 126 -14.06 2.93 -3.16
C PRO A 126 -14.49 2.88 -1.70
N GLU A 127 -13.53 2.76 -0.78
CA GLU A 127 -13.78 2.71 0.66
C GLU A 127 -14.41 4.01 1.17
N VAL A 128 -13.96 5.15 0.64
CA VAL A 128 -14.50 6.47 1.01
C VAL A 128 -15.90 6.65 0.43
N LYS A 129 -16.12 6.19 -0.81
CA LYS A 129 -17.44 6.21 -1.42
C LYS A 129 -18.48 5.44 -0.61
N GLU A 130 -18.09 4.26 -0.15
CA GLU A 130 -18.97 3.44 0.71
C GLU A 130 -19.27 4.15 2.03
N ALA A 131 -18.28 4.76 2.64
CA ALA A 131 -18.48 5.52 3.88
C ALA A 131 -19.44 6.69 3.69
N LEU A 132 -19.40 7.37 2.53
CA LEU A 132 -20.33 8.47 2.22
C LEU A 132 -21.74 8.00 1.97
N LYS A 133 -21.92 6.80 1.43
CA LYS A 133 -23.27 6.21 1.20
C LYS A 133 -23.97 5.81 2.50
N GLU A 134 -23.19 5.46 3.53
CA GLU A 134 -23.71 5.09 4.83
C GLU A 134 -24.20 6.30 5.64
N ASN A 135 -23.80 7.48 5.26
CA ASN A 135 -24.21 8.74 5.88
C ASN A 135 -25.28 9.45 5.02
#